data_810409b019fd8a477b2d60a654bb2842
#
_entry.id   810409b019fd8a477b2d60a654bb2842
#
_cell.length_a   1.000
_cell.length_b   1.000
_cell.length_c   1.000
_cell.angle_alpha   90.00
_cell.angle_beta   90.00
_cell.angle_gamma   90.00
#
_symmetry.space_group_name_H-M   'P 1'
#
loop_
_entity.id
_entity.type
_entity.pdbx_description
1 polymer ?
#
loop_
_entity_poly.entity_id
_entity_poly.type
_entity_poly.pdbx_seq_one_letter_code
_entity_poly.pdbx_strand_id
1 'polypeptide(L)'
;MTITDNSYWYRISLSIPWINRASLFIIYFWFGLLKLISKSPAEALVTNLHKITIGHFIRIQCFLILLGIIECTIGILWLVPKFTKLTILIFFSQMATTFLPLFIMPDQTWNDFLVLSLSGQYILKNIVLVACALNIFKDYRLKSS
;
A
#
# COMPACT_ATOMS: atom_id res chain seq x y z
N MET A 1 -36.49 9.33 -15.52
CA MET A 1 -35.21 8.66 -15.30
C MET A 1 -35.24 7.36 -16.10
N THR A 2 -34.57 7.31 -17.23
CA THR A 2 -34.78 6.28 -18.26
C THR A 2 -33.98 4.99 -17.94
N ILE A 3 -34.48 3.85 -18.36
CA ILE A 3 -33.92 2.48 -18.16
C ILE A 3 -32.45 2.37 -18.64
N THR A 4 -32.03 3.17 -19.58
CA THR A 4 -30.66 3.24 -20.11
C THR A 4 -29.64 3.80 -19.10
N ASP A 5 -30.06 4.70 -18.21
CA ASP A 5 -29.19 5.33 -17.20
C ASP A 5 -28.78 4.29 -16.11
N ASN A 6 -29.70 3.42 -15.74
CA ASN A 6 -29.46 2.37 -14.73
C ASN A 6 -28.44 1.31 -15.21
N SER A 7 -28.45 0.96 -16.50
CA SER A 7 -27.51 0.01 -17.10
C SER A 7 -26.07 0.55 -17.15
N TYR A 8 -25.90 1.84 -17.42
CA TYR A 8 -24.60 2.51 -17.46
C TYR A 8 -23.96 2.55 -16.06
N TRP A 9 -24.70 3.00 -15.06
CA TRP A 9 -24.23 3.03 -13.66
C TRP A 9 -23.90 1.65 -13.12
N TYR A 10 -24.67 0.64 -13.47
CA TYR A 10 -24.40 -0.75 -13.12
C TYR A 10 -23.06 -1.25 -13.68
N ARG A 11 -22.77 -0.96 -14.96
CA ARG A 11 -21.47 -1.32 -15.57
C ARG A 11 -20.29 -0.62 -14.92
N ILE A 12 -20.42 0.66 -14.59
CA ILE A 12 -19.38 1.43 -13.89
C ILE A 12 -19.12 0.78 -12.53
N SER A 13 -20.16 0.47 -11.76
CA SER A 13 -19.99 -0.09 -10.41
C SER A 13 -19.28 -1.45 -10.42
N LEU A 14 -19.47 -2.26 -11.47
CA LEU A 14 -18.74 -3.52 -11.65
C LEU A 14 -17.26 -3.32 -11.99
N SER A 15 -16.89 -2.19 -12.59
CA SER A 15 -15.50 -1.89 -12.98
C SER A 15 -14.68 -1.32 -11.83
N ILE A 16 -15.31 -0.66 -10.85
CA ILE A 16 -14.60 0.01 -9.74
C ILE A 16 -13.66 -0.93 -8.97
N PRO A 17 -14.07 -2.16 -8.57
CA PRO A 17 -13.18 -3.06 -7.86
C PRO A 17 -11.94 -3.46 -8.67
N TRP A 18 -12.09 -3.60 -9.99
CA TRP A 18 -10.97 -3.92 -10.87
C TRP A 18 -10.02 -2.74 -11.08
N ILE A 19 -10.54 -1.52 -11.18
CA ILE A 19 -9.73 -0.29 -11.22
C ILE A 19 -8.93 -0.17 -9.93
N ASN A 20 -9.56 -0.38 -8.76
CA ASN A 20 -8.86 -0.36 -7.47
C ASN A 20 -7.78 -1.44 -7.39
N ARG A 21 -8.02 -2.66 -7.88
CA ARG A 21 -7.02 -3.75 -7.93
C ARG A 21 -5.84 -3.38 -8.82
N ALA A 22 -6.11 -2.85 -10.02
CA ALA A 22 -5.07 -2.42 -10.95
C ALA A 22 -4.24 -1.27 -10.37
N SER A 23 -4.87 -0.30 -9.70
CA SER A 23 -4.18 0.82 -9.05
C SER A 23 -3.27 0.33 -7.92
N LEU A 24 -3.76 -0.57 -7.06
CA LEU A 24 -2.96 -1.15 -5.99
C LEU A 24 -1.82 -2.01 -6.54
N PHE A 25 -2.06 -2.80 -7.60
CA PHE A 25 -1.00 -3.54 -8.29
C PHE A 25 0.09 -2.61 -8.80
N ILE A 26 -0.26 -1.58 -9.56
CA ILE A 26 0.71 -0.65 -10.16
C ILE A 26 1.58 -0.02 -9.07
N ILE A 27 0.96 0.51 -8.00
CA ILE A 27 1.69 1.19 -6.93
C ILE A 27 2.60 0.22 -6.19
N TYR A 28 2.08 -0.90 -5.72
CA TYR A 28 2.85 -1.85 -4.93
C TYR A 28 3.96 -2.52 -5.72
N PHE A 29 3.66 -2.94 -6.94
CA PHE A 29 4.65 -3.57 -7.82
C PHE A 29 5.76 -2.59 -8.21
N TRP A 30 5.40 -1.35 -8.57
CA TRP A 30 6.36 -0.33 -8.96
C TRP A 30 7.32 0.03 -7.81
N PHE A 31 6.79 0.34 -6.63
CA PHE A 31 7.63 0.69 -5.49
C PHE A 31 8.43 -0.50 -4.96
N GLY A 32 7.88 -1.70 -5.01
CA GLY A 32 8.61 -2.93 -4.70
C GLY A 32 9.78 -3.15 -5.66
N LEU A 33 9.55 -3.01 -6.96
CA LEU A 33 10.58 -3.14 -7.99
C LEU A 33 11.71 -2.12 -7.78
N LEU A 34 11.39 -0.86 -7.48
CA LEU A 34 12.39 0.18 -7.21
C LEU A 34 13.29 -0.17 -6.03
N LYS A 35 12.77 -0.85 -4.99
CA LYS A 35 13.58 -1.34 -3.87
C LYS A 35 14.50 -2.47 -4.29
N LEU A 36 14.04 -3.38 -5.15
CA LEU A 36 14.86 -4.49 -5.65
C LEU A 36 16.06 -4.02 -6.50
N ILE A 37 15.90 -2.91 -7.22
CA ILE A 37 16.97 -2.32 -8.05
C ILE A 37 17.74 -1.19 -7.32
N SER A 38 17.54 -1.03 -6.00
CA SER A 38 18.20 0.00 -5.17
C SER A 38 18.04 1.43 -5.72
N LYS A 39 16.84 1.76 -6.20
CA LYS A 39 16.47 3.09 -6.70
C LYS A 39 15.22 3.66 -5.99
N SER A 40 14.92 3.18 -4.79
CA SER A 40 13.74 3.62 -4.06
C SER A 40 13.92 5.02 -3.48
N PRO A 41 13.02 5.97 -3.76
CA PRO A 41 13.05 7.29 -3.13
C PRO A 41 12.81 7.23 -1.60
N ALA A 42 12.20 6.16 -1.09
CA ALA A 42 11.95 5.95 0.32
C ALA A 42 13.13 5.30 1.09
N GLU A 43 14.24 4.99 0.40
CA GLU A 43 15.37 4.23 0.97
C GLU A 43 15.96 4.89 2.23
N ALA A 44 16.13 6.21 2.22
CA ALA A 44 16.66 6.94 3.37
C ALA A 44 15.76 6.80 4.61
N LEU A 45 14.44 6.98 4.45
CA LEU A 45 13.48 6.85 5.54
C LEU A 45 13.42 5.41 6.08
N VAL A 46 13.38 4.43 5.17
CA VAL A 46 13.36 3.00 5.52
C VAL A 46 14.65 2.60 6.23
N THR A 47 15.81 3.10 5.79
CA THR A 47 17.11 2.85 6.44
C THR A 47 17.15 3.39 7.85
N ASN A 48 16.62 4.59 8.07
CA ASN A 48 16.60 5.20 9.40
C ASN A 48 15.62 4.44 10.32
N LEU A 49 14.43 4.08 9.83
CA LEU A 49 13.50 3.25 10.59
C LEU A 49 14.11 1.89 10.95
N HIS A 50 14.76 1.23 10.00
CA HIS A 50 15.46 -0.04 10.21
C HIS A 50 16.51 0.06 11.32
N LYS A 51 17.35 1.11 11.34
CA LYS A 51 18.37 1.32 12.37
C LYS A 51 17.78 1.42 13.77
N ILE A 52 16.62 2.06 13.90
CA ILE A 52 15.96 2.27 15.20
C ILE A 52 15.23 1.00 15.67
N THR A 53 14.75 0.17 14.74
CA THR A 53 13.90 -0.99 15.07
C THR A 53 14.66 -2.32 15.07
N ILE A 54 15.13 -2.77 13.93
CA ILE A 54 15.66 -4.13 13.71
C ILE A 54 17.10 -4.16 13.19
N GLY A 55 17.78 -3.01 13.14
CA GLY A 55 19.11 -2.88 12.56
C GLY A 55 20.19 -3.77 13.16
N HIS A 56 20.00 -4.26 14.40
CA HIS A 56 20.92 -5.18 15.07
C HIS A 56 20.78 -6.64 14.56
N PHE A 57 19.64 -7.00 13.95
CA PHE A 57 19.35 -8.38 13.58
C PHE A 57 19.53 -8.67 12.09
N ILE A 58 19.26 -7.70 11.22
CA ILE A 58 19.24 -7.90 9.77
C ILE A 58 20.04 -6.78 9.09
N ARG A 59 20.83 -7.11 8.08
CA ARG A 59 21.52 -6.10 7.26
C ARG A 59 20.51 -5.30 6.43
N ILE A 60 20.72 -3.99 6.29
CA ILE A 60 19.81 -3.09 5.56
C ILE A 60 19.52 -3.55 4.13
N GLN A 61 20.54 -4.04 3.40
CA GLN A 61 20.35 -4.52 2.03
C GLN A 61 19.39 -5.71 1.96
N CYS A 62 19.55 -6.69 2.87
CA CYS A 62 18.65 -7.84 2.95
C CYS A 62 17.22 -7.41 3.31
N PHE A 63 17.08 -6.43 4.20
CA PHE A 63 15.79 -5.88 4.60
C PHE A 63 15.08 -5.17 3.43
N LEU A 64 15.80 -4.34 2.67
CA LEU A 64 15.23 -3.65 1.50
C LEU A 64 14.80 -4.63 0.41
N ILE A 65 15.62 -5.66 0.14
CA ILE A 65 15.26 -6.71 -0.83
C ILE A 65 14.01 -7.46 -0.36
N LEU A 66 13.97 -7.88 0.90
CA LEU A 66 12.82 -8.58 1.48
C LEU A 66 11.54 -7.72 1.39
N LEU A 67 11.64 -6.45 1.75
CA LEU A 67 10.54 -5.51 1.67
C LEU A 67 10.06 -5.34 0.22
N GLY A 68 11.00 -5.21 -0.73
CA GLY A 68 10.68 -5.14 -2.17
C GLY A 68 9.97 -6.39 -2.68
N ILE A 69 10.40 -7.59 -2.27
CA ILE A 69 9.75 -8.87 -2.61
C ILE A 69 8.32 -8.90 -2.04
N ILE A 70 8.15 -8.51 -0.78
CA ILE A 70 6.82 -8.46 -0.14
C ILE A 70 5.90 -7.51 -0.89
N GLU A 71 6.35 -6.30 -1.22
CA GLU A 71 5.56 -5.32 -1.96
C GLU A 71 5.18 -5.82 -3.37
N CYS A 72 6.13 -6.36 -4.13
CA CYS A 72 5.83 -6.96 -5.44
C CYS A 72 4.81 -8.09 -5.33
N THR A 73 4.94 -8.94 -4.31
CA THR A 73 4.01 -10.06 -4.05
C THR A 73 2.61 -9.53 -3.74
N ILE A 74 2.48 -8.54 -2.84
CA ILE A 74 1.20 -7.88 -2.54
C ILE A 74 0.59 -7.31 -3.82
N GLY A 75 1.41 -6.62 -4.63
CA GLY A 75 0.97 -6.07 -5.92
C GLY A 75 0.33 -7.15 -6.81
N ILE A 76 1.05 -8.24 -7.04
CA ILE A 76 0.56 -9.37 -7.88
C ILE A 76 -0.70 -10.00 -7.28
N LEU A 77 -0.74 -10.20 -5.98
CA LEU A 77 -1.88 -10.81 -5.29
C LEU A 77 -3.16 -9.97 -5.43
N TRP A 78 -3.07 -8.64 -5.57
CA TRP A 78 -4.25 -7.80 -5.84
C TRP A 78 -4.94 -8.15 -7.15
N LEU A 79 -4.23 -8.65 -8.17
CA LEU A 79 -4.82 -9.08 -9.44
C LEU A 79 -5.52 -10.44 -9.36
N VAL A 80 -5.34 -11.19 -8.28
CA VAL A 80 -5.90 -12.55 -8.12
C VAL A 80 -7.03 -12.56 -7.10
N PRO A 81 -8.32 -12.48 -7.52
CA PRO A 81 -9.47 -12.39 -6.61
C PRO A 81 -9.57 -13.51 -5.58
N LYS A 82 -9.10 -14.72 -5.93
CA LYS A 82 -9.11 -15.90 -5.05
C LYS A 82 -8.34 -15.66 -3.75
N PHE A 83 -7.28 -14.87 -3.79
CA PHE A 83 -6.41 -14.60 -2.63
C PHE A 83 -6.74 -13.29 -1.90
N THR A 84 -7.89 -12.66 -2.17
CA THR A 84 -8.26 -11.35 -1.59
C THR A 84 -8.15 -11.32 -0.06
N LYS A 85 -8.57 -12.36 0.66
CA LYS A 85 -8.46 -12.42 2.13
C LYS A 85 -7.00 -12.37 2.60
N LEU A 86 -6.14 -13.18 1.98
CA LEU A 86 -4.71 -13.23 2.29
C LEU A 86 -4.05 -11.90 1.93
N THR A 87 -4.35 -11.36 0.74
CA THR A 87 -3.81 -10.08 0.29
C THR A 87 -4.14 -8.96 1.26
N ILE A 88 -5.38 -8.88 1.71
CA ILE A 88 -5.83 -7.90 2.71
C ILE A 88 -5.05 -8.02 4.01
N LEU A 89 -4.87 -9.23 4.52
CA LEU A 89 -4.13 -9.45 5.77
C LEU A 89 -2.68 -8.95 5.64
N ILE A 90 -1.97 -9.37 4.58
CA ILE A 90 -0.57 -8.96 4.36
C ILE A 90 -0.49 -7.46 4.10
N PHE A 91 -1.41 -6.90 3.31
CA PHE A 91 -1.48 -5.48 3.03
C PHE A 91 -1.63 -4.63 4.29
N PHE A 92 -2.58 -4.95 5.18
CA PHE A 92 -2.77 -4.18 6.41
C PHE A 92 -1.60 -4.34 7.38
N SER A 93 -0.99 -5.52 7.46
CA SER A 93 0.22 -5.73 8.25
C SER A 93 1.37 -4.84 7.75
N GLN A 94 1.57 -4.77 6.44
CA GLN A 94 2.59 -3.93 5.83
C GLN A 94 2.23 -2.43 5.95
N MET A 95 0.95 -2.05 5.81
CA MET A 95 0.50 -0.67 6.03
C MET A 95 0.77 -0.19 7.46
N ALA A 96 0.56 -1.04 8.48
CA ALA A 96 0.87 -0.68 9.85
C ALA A 96 2.34 -0.29 10.01
N THR A 97 3.27 -1.04 9.39
CA THR A 97 4.70 -0.69 9.40
C THR A 97 5.01 0.57 8.59
N THR A 98 4.26 0.84 7.53
CA THR A 98 4.43 2.04 6.69
C THR A 98 4.01 3.32 7.42
N PHE A 99 2.99 3.26 8.28
CA PHE A 99 2.57 4.39 9.11
C PHE A 99 3.43 4.60 10.35
N LEU A 100 4.22 3.61 10.75
CA LEU A 100 5.04 3.65 11.97
C LEU A 100 5.98 4.87 12.07
N PRO A 101 6.68 5.31 10.99
CA PRO A 101 7.55 6.47 11.05
C PRO A 101 6.88 7.77 11.48
N LEU A 102 5.57 7.96 11.23
CA LEU A 102 4.84 9.15 11.68
C LEU A 102 4.86 9.32 13.21
N PHE A 103 5.00 8.21 13.94
CA PHE A 103 4.99 8.18 15.40
C PHE A 103 6.38 8.03 16.00
N ILE A 104 7.26 7.24 15.37
CA ILE A 104 8.59 6.91 15.93
C ILE A 104 9.66 7.90 15.46
N MET A 105 9.44 8.56 14.30
CA MET A 105 10.41 9.45 13.68
C MET A 105 9.78 10.82 13.37
N PRO A 106 9.22 11.52 14.36
CA PRO A 106 8.56 12.81 14.13
C PRO A 106 9.48 13.84 13.48
N ASP A 107 10.76 13.90 13.86
CA ASP A 107 11.75 14.84 13.31
C ASP A 107 11.96 14.68 11.78
N GLN A 108 11.63 13.54 11.20
CA GLN A 108 11.77 13.28 9.76
C GLN A 108 10.43 13.35 9.00
N THR A 109 9.32 13.22 9.71
CA THR A 109 7.98 13.13 9.13
C THR A 109 7.13 14.39 9.34
N TRP A 110 7.52 15.26 10.28
CA TRP A 110 6.87 16.52 10.57
C TRP A 110 7.87 17.67 10.52
N ASN A 111 7.47 18.80 9.95
CA ASN A 111 8.24 20.05 9.94
C ASN A 111 7.82 20.98 11.08
N ASP A 112 6.55 20.91 11.51
CA ASP A 112 5.95 21.69 12.59
C ASP A 112 4.67 21.01 13.06
N PHE A 113 3.99 21.58 14.06
CA PHE A 113 2.72 21.07 14.55
C PHE A 113 1.70 20.96 13.42
N LEU A 114 1.24 19.73 13.12
CA LEU A 114 0.34 19.38 12.01
C LEU A 114 0.88 19.70 10.59
N VAL A 115 2.13 20.08 10.45
CA VAL A 115 2.77 20.34 9.16
C VAL A 115 3.68 19.17 8.81
N LEU A 116 3.23 18.30 7.91
CA LEU A 116 4.00 17.15 7.47
C LEU A 116 5.18 17.54 6.58
N SER A 117 6.31 16.90 6.78
CA SER A 117 7.43 16.90 5.83
C SER A 117 7.01 16.21 4.52
N LEU A 118 7.84 16.28 3.50
CA LEU A 118 7.60 15.55 2.25
C LEU A 118 7.42 14.05 2.49
N SER A 119 8.27 13.45 3.32
CA SER A 119 8.18 12.03 3.70
C SER A 119 6.87 11.72 4.44
N GLY A 120 6.48 12.57 5.39
CA GLY A 120 5.22 12.43 6.13
C GLY A 120 3.99 12.50 5.21
N GLN A 121 4.00 13.43 4.22
CA GLN A 121 2.93 13.53 3.23
C GLN A 121 2.80 12.27 2.37
N TYR A 122 3.93 11.68 1.95
CA TYR A 122 3.90 10.40 1.20
C TYR A 122 3.31 9.26 2.02
N ILE A 123 3.63 9.20 3.32
CA ILE A 123 3.03 8.20 4.22
C ILE A 123 1.53 8.44 4.37
N LEU A 124 1.11 9.69 4.63
CA LEU A 124 -0.31 9.99 4.83
C LEU A 124 -1.16 9.69 3.60
N LYS A 125 -0.64 9.92 2.39
CA LYS A 125 -1.33 9.58 1.13
C LYS A 125 -1.70 8.10 1.02
N ASN A 126 -1.04 7.21 1.76
CA ASN A 126 -1.38 5.77 1.77
C ASN A 126 -2.79 5.48 2.34
N ILE A 127 -3.42 6.44 3.02
CA ILE A 127 -4.84 6.34 3.42
C ILE A 127 -5.74 6.06 2.20
N VAL A 128 -5.41 6.62 1.03
CA VAL A 128 -6.15 6.35 -0.22
C VAL A 128 -6.03 4.89 -0.63
N LEU A 129 -4.86 4.29 -0.46
CA LEU A 129 -4.65 2.86 -0.75
C LEU A 129 -5.47 1.99 0.21
N VAL A 130 -5.56 2.37 1.47
CA VAL A 130 -6.42 1.71 2.47
C VAL A 130 -7.89 1.78 2.04
N ALA A 131 -8.38 2.94 1.60
CA ALA A 131 -9.74 3.10 1.10
C ALA A 131 -10.03 2.20 -0.13
N CYS A 132 -9.09 2.12 -1.09
CA CYS A 132 -9.18 1.22 -2.24
C CYS A 132 -9.26 -0.25 -1.79
N ALA A 133 -8.41 -0.67 -0.85
CA ALA A 133 -8.38 -2.04 -0.32
C ALA A 133 -9.69 -2.40 0.39
N LEU A 134 -10.24 -1.49 1.19
CA LEU A 134 -11.53 -1.68 1.86
C LEU A 134 -12.69 -1.81 0.86
N ASN A 135 -12.67 -1.03 -0.22
CA ASN A 135 -13.67 -1.14 -1.29
C ASN A 135 -13.62 -2.51 -1.96
N ILE A 136 -12.41 -3.01 -2.29
CA ILE A 136 -12.22 -4.37 -2.82
C ILE A 136 -12.73 -5.43 -1.84
N PHE A 137 -12.46 -5.28 -0.56
CA PHE A 137 -12.90 -6.22 0.47
C PHE A 137 -14.42 -6.26 0.60
N LYS A 138 -15.07 -5.09 0.57
CA LYS A 138 -16.54 -4.99 0.55
C LYS A 138 -17.13 -5.76 -0.63
N ASP A 139 -16.63 -5.52 -1.86
CA ASP A 139 -17.10 -6.22 -3.07
C ASP A 139 -16.87 -7.73 -2.98
N TYR A 140 -15.72 -8.15 -2.47
CA TYR A 140 -15.42 -9.57 -2.26
C TYR A 140 -16.40 -10.22 -1.28
N ARG A 141 -16.72 -9.56 -0.17
CA ARG A 141 -17.67 -10.08 0.84
C ARG A 141 -19.09 -10.23 0.27
N LEU A 142 -19.55 -9.24 -0.49
CA LEU A 142 -20.88 -9.27 -1.12
C LEU A 142 -21.03 -10.41 -2.15
N LYS A 143 -19.93 -10.83 -2.80
CA LYS A 143 -19.94 -11.95 -3.78
C LYS A 143 -19.75 -13.31 -3.13
N SER A 144 -19.31 -13.38 -1.89
CA SER A 144 -19.08 -14.64 -1.17
C SER A 144 -20.17 -14.99 -0.15
N SER A 145 -21.14 -14.11 0.03
CA SER A 145 -22.38 -14.30 0.81
C SER A 145 -23.51 -14.74 -0.07
#